data_cac0b55831ddae9b508eac243989d3e0
#
_entry.id   cac0b55831ddae9b508eac243989d3e0
#
_cell.length_a   1.000
_cell.length_b   1.000
_cell.length_c   1.000
_cell.angle_alpha   90.00
_cell.angle_beta   90.00
_cell.angle_gamma   90.00
#
_symmetry.space_group_name_H-M   'P 1'
#
loop_
_entity.id
_entity.type
_entity.pdbx_description
1 polymer ?
#
loop_
_entity_poly.entity_id
_entity_poly.type
_entity_poly.pdbx_seq_one_letter_code
_entity_poly.pdbx_strand_id
1 'polypeptide(L)'
;LTLQFSQNLLKENKASTLHTTDKAQLDGLPETAIAAAAHNAKEKNEEGWIFTLDFPSYSPFMTYSTQRELRKQMYMARNTVCTHDNEQNNLQICQRLVNLRRELAQLLGFETYADYVLRHRMASTTENVYKLLNDLIDAYKPTAIHEVAEVEALAKKLEGDDFEVQPWDFGFYSHKLQMEKYNLDAEM
;
A
#
# COMPACT_ATOMS: atom_id res chain seq x y z
N LEU A 1 21.48 -1.18 11.70
CA LEU A 1 20.18 -0.52 11.65
C LEU A 1 19.38 -0.94 10.40
N THR A 2 19.93 -0.79 9.20
CA THR A 2 19.20 -1.14 7.95
C THR A 2 18.79 -2.62 7.91
N LEU A 3 19.68 -3.54 8.32
CA LEU A 3 19.34 -4.96 8.41
C LEU A 3 18.22 -5.21 9.43
N GLN A 4 18.31 -4.60 10.61
CA GLN A 4 17.26 -4.72 11.64
C GLN A 4 15.92 -4.18 11.15
N PHE A 5 15.91 -3.03 10.47
CA PHE A 5 14.72 -2.46 9.84
C PHE A 5 14.04 -3.45 8.89
N SER A 6 14.81 -4.06 7.99
CA SER A 6 14.29 -5.02 7.01
C SER A 6 13.82 -6.32 7.67
N GLN A 7 14.52 -6.80 8.70
CA GLN A 7 14.12 -8.00 9.45
C GLN A 7 12.82 -7.79 10.23
N ASN A 8 12.64 -6.60 10.82
CA ASN A 8 11.40 -6.25 11.52
C ASN A 8 10.21 -6.22 10.54
N LEU A 9 10.37 -5.57 9.37
CA LEU A 9 9.35 -5.58 8.32
C LEU A 9 8.96 -7.01 7.90
N LEU A 10 9.95 -7.87 7.67
CA LEU A 10 9.71 -9.24 7.26
C LEU A 10 8.95 -10.04 8.34
N LYS A 11 9.32 -9.87 9.60
CA LYS A 11 8.68 -10.56 10.72
C LYS A 11 7.22 -10.11 10.88
N GLU A 12 6.98 -8.79 10.91
CA GLU A 12 5.64 -8.27 11.16
C GLU A 12 4.70 -8.53 9.97
N ASN A 13 5.19 -8.41 8.72
CA ASN A 13 4.39 -8.79 7.54
C ASN A 13 3.95 -10.26 7.57
N LYS A 14 4.84 -11.18 8.00
CA LYS A 14 4.48 -12.59 8.14
C LYS A 14 3.50 -12.88 9.26
N ALA A 15 3.54 -12.09 10.33
CA ALA A 15 2.64 -12.21 11.48
C ALA A 15 1.27 -11.58 11.22
N SER A 16 1.23 -10.52 10.42
CA SER A 16 0.01 -9.75 10.12
C SER A 16 -0.78 -10.43 9.01
N THR A 17 -1.81 -11.16 9.39
CA THR A 17 -2.69 -11.86 8.44
C THR A 17 -4.15 -11.64 8.80
N LEU A 18 -5.02 -11.66 7.79
CA LEU A 18 -6.46 -11.75 7.97
C LEU A 18 -6.86 -13.22 7.85
N HIS A 19 -7.35 -13.81 8.93
CA HIS A 19 -7.84 -15.18 8.96
C HIS A 19 -9.37 -15.19 9.09
N THR A 20 -10.03 -16.00 8.27
CA THR A 20 -11.47 -16.22 8.36
C THR A 20 -11.83 -17.67 8.07
N THR A 21 -12.88 -18.16 8.72
CA THR A 21 -13.57 -19.42 8.40
C THR A 21 -14.97 -19.17 7.84
N ASP A 22 -15.39 -17.91 7.78
CA ASP A 22 -16.70 -17.51 7.27
C ASP A 22 -16.63 -17.28 5.74
N LYS A 23 -17.30 -18.16 5.00
CA LYS A 23 -17.39 -18.10 3.55
C LYS A 23 -18.03 -16.80 3.04
N ALA A 24 -18.92 -16.18 3.81
CA ALA A 24 -19.56 -14.92 3.42
C ALA A 24 -18.54 -13.76 3.32
N GLN A 25 -17.43 -13.84 4.05
CA GLN A 25 -16.37 -12.83 4.00
C GLN A 25 -15.50 -12.91 2.74
N LEU A 26 -15.68 -13.93 1.90
CA LEU A 26 -14.99 -14.10 0.62
C LEU A 26 -15.73 -13.45 -0.55
N ASP A 27 -16.89 -12.86 -0.30
CA ASP A 27 -17.72 -12.29 -1.34
C ASP A 27 -16.98 -11.26 -2.18
N GLY A 28 -17.12 -11.37 -3.50
CA GLY A 28 -16.45 -10.55 -4.50
C GLY A 28 -15.03 -10.99 -4.88
N LEU A 29 -14.38 -11.86 -4.08
CA LEU A 29 -13.00 -12.28 -4.35
C LEU A 29 -12.91 -13.27 -5.55
N PRO A 30 -11.87 -13.16 -6.40
CA PRO A 30 -11.61 -14.12 -7.44
C PRO A 30 -11.29 -15.52 -6.88
N GLU A 31 -11.62 -16.55 -7.62
CA GLU A 31 -11.33 -17.95 -7.22
C GLU A 31 -9.84 -18.21 -7.01
N THR A 32 -8.97 -17.56 -7.80
CA THR A 32 -7.52 -17.61 -7.67
C THR A 32 -7.04 -17.10 -6.30
N ALA A 33 -7.58 -15.97 -5.85
CA ALA A 33 -7.27 -15.39 -4.54
C ALA A 33 -7.80 -16.26 -3.38
N ILE A 34 -9.00 -16.82 -3.53
CA ILE A 34 -9.61 -17.73 -2.54
C ILE A 34 -8.77 -19.00 -2.42
N ALA A 35 -8.37 -19.59 -3.55
CA ALA A 35 -7.53 -20.80 -3.56
C ALA A 35 -6.16 -20.56 -2.91
N ALA A 36 -5.53 -19.42 -3.19
CA ALA A 36 -4.27 -19.02 -2.57
C ALA A 36 -4.42 -18.84 -1.04
N ALA A 37 -5.50 -18.19 -0.60
CA ALA A 37 -5.77 -18.00 0.82
C ALA A 37 -6.05 -19.32 1.56
N ALA A 38 -6.75 -20.27 0.92
CA ALA A 38 -6.95 -21.63 1.45
C ALA A 38 -5.63 -22.40 1.56
N HIS A 39 -4.74 -22.25 0.57
CA HIS A 39 -3.40 -22.84 0.63
C HIS A 39 -2.59 -22.29 1.80
N ASN A 40 -2.60 -20.96 2.01
CA ASN A 40 -1.93 -20.32 3.15
C ASN A 40 -2.44 -20.85 4.51
N ALA A 41 -3.76 -21.05 4.65
CA ALA A 41 -4.34 -21.63 5.86
C ALA A 41 -3.86 -23.06 6.09
N LYS A 42 -3.85 -23.87 5.02
CA LYS A 42 -3.37 -25.27 5.09
C LYS A 42 -1.89 -25.37 5.49
N GLU A 43 -1.02 -24.48 4.98
CA GLU A 43 0.40 -24.44 5.37
C GLU A 43 0.58 -24.14 6.87
N LYS A 44 -0.34 -23.37 7.46
CA LYS A 44 -0.35 -23.07 8.90
C LYS A 44 -1.11 -24.10 9.75
N ASN A 45 -1.66 -25.16 9.13
CA ASN A 45 -2.56 -26.14 9.77
C ASN A 45 -3.80 -25.49 10.39
N GLU A 46 -4.34 -24.46 9.75
CA GLU A 46 -5.55 -23.75 10.14
C GLU A 46 -6.67 -24.03 9.15
N GLU A 47 -7.93 -24.02 9.63
CA GLU A 47 -9.11 -24.13 8.77
C GLU A 47 -9.47 -22.76 8.16
N GLY A 48 -10.11 -22.77 6.97
CA GLY A 48 -10.59 -21.55 6.33
C GLY A 48 -9.57 -20.92 5.39
N TRP A 49 -9.42 -19.61 5.47
CA TRP A 49 -8.65 -18.78 4.52
C TRP A 49 -7.78 -17.77 5.25
N ILE A 50 -6.53 -17.65 4.82
CA ILE A 50 -5.57 -16.68 5.34
C ILE A 50 -5.09 -15.76 4.21
N PHE A 51 -5.41 -14.48 4.33
CA PHE A 51 -4.90 -13.43 3.48
C PHE A 51 -3.69 -12.76 4.13
N THR A 52 -2.62 -12.56 3.34
CA THR A 52 -1.38 -11.94 3.80
C THR A 52 -1.27 -10.49 3.30
N LEU A 53 -0.32 -9.73 3.85
CA LEU A 53 -0.02 -8.38 3.40
C LEU A 53 0.87 -8.34 2.15
N ASP A 54 1.29 -9.50 1.63
CA ASP A 54 2.06 -9.59 0.39
C ASP A 54 1.21 -9.17 -0.81
N PHE A 55 1.83 -8.51 -1.79
CA PHE A 55 1.12 -7.92 -2.92
C PHE A 55 0.15 -8.89 -3.63
N PRO A 56 0.51 -10.16 -3.92
CA PRO A 56 -0.39 -11.08 -4.61
C PRO A 56 -1.65 -11.45 -3.82
N SER A 57 -1.62 -11.36 -2.49
CA SER A 57 -2.78 -11.60 -1.62
C SER A 57 -3.54 -10.29 -1.32
N TYR A 58 -2.79 -9.22 -1.03
CA TYR A 58 -3.34 -7.92 -0.66
C TYR A 58 -4.08 -7.22 -1.82
N SER A 59 -3.46 -7.19 -3.01
CA SER A 59 -4.02 -6.44 -4.15
C SER A 59 -5.39 -6.96 -4.60
N PRO A 60 -5.60 -8.26 -4.86
CA PRO A 60 -6.92 -8.78 -5.18
C PRO A 60 -7.95 -8.55 -4.06
N PHE A 61 -7.53 -8.66 -2.79
CA PHE A 61 -8.42 -8.40 -1.68
C PHE A 61 -8.93 -6.96 -1.67
N MET A 62 -8.06 -5.98 -1.87
CA MET A 62 -8.43 -4.56 -1.90
C MET A 62 -9.24 -4.17 -3.14
N THR A 63 -9.04 -4.89 -4.25
CA THR A 63 -9.71 -4.61 -5.53
C THR A 63 -11.11 -5.21 -5.59
N TYR A 64 -11.28 -6.44 -5.09
CA TYR A 64 -12.49 -7.22 -5.37
C TYR A 64 -13.38 -7.48 -4.16
N SER A 65 -12.84 -7.53 -2.92
CA SER A 65 -13.64 -7.85 -1.75
C SER A 65 -14.75 -6.83 -1.52
N THR A 66 -16.00 -7.31 -1.40
CA THR A 66 -17.15 -6.46 -1.05
C THR A 66 -17.18 -6.06 0.42
N GLN A 67 -16.38 -6.73 1.27
CA GLN A 67 -16.33 -6.53 2.72
C GLN A 67 -15.53 -5.29 3.10
N ARG A 68 -16.19 -4.14 3.18
CA ARG A 68 -15.53 -2.83 3.43
C ARG A 68 -14.68 -2.81 4.70
N GLU A 69 -15.19 -3.35 5.81
CA GLU A 69 -14.47 -3.37 7.09
C GLU A 69 -13.23 -4.26 7.03
N LEU A 70 -13.27 -5.35 6.27
CA LEU A 70 -12.10 -6.20 6.07
C LEU A 70 -11.06 -5.52 5.15
N ARG A 71 -11.50 -4.79 4.11
CA ARG A 71 -10.58 -3.94 3.33
C ARG A 71 -9.90 -2.90 4.22
N LYS A 72 -10.65 -2.22 5.09
CA LYS A 72 -10.09 -1.28 6.07
C LYS A 72 -9.06 -1.95 6.99
N GLN A 73 -9.39 -3.12 7.53
CA GLN A 73 -8.48 -3.88 8.39
C GLN A 73 -7.18 -4.22 7.66
N MET A 74 -7.25 -4.75 6.43
CA MET A 74 -6.09 -5.06 5.60
C MET A 74 -5.27 -3.82 5.25
N TYR A 75 -5.94 -2.71 4.89
CA TYR A 75 -5.31 -1.43 4.60
C TYR A 75 -4.54 -0.90 5.81
N MET A 76 -5.18 -0.87 6.98
CA MET A 76 -4.55 -0.41 8.21
C MET A 76 -3.38 -1.29 8.59
N ALA A 77 -3.54 -2.62 8.58
CA ALA A 77 -2.47 -3.56 8.87
C ALA A 77 -1.24 -3.33 7.99
N ARG A 78 -1.44 -3.12 6.67
CA ARG A 78 -0.33 -2.88 5.74
C ARG A 78 0.35 -1.52 5.93
N ASN A 79 -0.41 -0.48 6.24
CA ASN A 79 0.13 0.89 6.33
C ASN A 79 0.67 1.25 7.72
N THR A 80 0.46 0.39 8.73
CA THR A 80 1.00 0.59 10.08
C THR A 80 2.04 -0.46 10.48
N VAL A 81 2.56 -1.23 9.52
CA VAL A 81 3.62 -2.23 9.76
C VAL A 81 4.82 -1.58 10.45
N CYS A 82 5.31 -2.20 11.50
CA CYS A 82 6.44 -1.75 12.33
C CYS A 82 6.28 -0.37 12.96
N THR A 83 5.04 0.05 13.24
CA THR A 83 4.75 1.28 13.99
C THR A 83 4.12 1.02 15.36
N HIS A 84 3.81 -0.24 15.68
CA HIS A 84 3.19 -0.66 16.93
C HIS A 84 4.20 -0.69 18.08
N ASP A 85 3.70 -0.63 19.31
CA ASP A 85 4.55 -0.74 20.51
C ASP A 85 4.93 -2.21 20.76
N ASN A 86 5.89 -2.69 19.97
CA ASN A 86 6.42 -4.05 20.02
C ASN A 86 7.91 -4.08 19.62
N GLU A 87 8.53 -5.25 19.66
CA GLU A 87 9.94 -5.46 19.32
C GLU A 87 10.27 -5.14 17.84
N GLN A 88 9.27 -5.12 16.96
CA GLN A 88 9.42 -4.84 15.54
C GLN A 88 9.25 -3.35 15.19
N ASN A 89 9.07 -2.48 16.19
CA ASN A 89 8.88 -1.04 15.95
C ASN A 89 10.12 -0.41 15.29
N ASN A 90 9.93 0.16 14.12
CA ASN A 90 10.98 0.77 13.31
C ASN A 90 11.07 2.30 13.45
N LEU A 91 10.19 2.97 14.18
CA LEU A 91 10.15 4.44 14.25
C LEU A 91 11.46 5.03 14.78
N GLN A 92 12.02 4.46 15.86
CA GLN A 92 13.31 4.90 16.40
C GLN A 92 14.47 4.57 15.45
N ILE A 93 14.39 3.43 14.74
CA ILE A 93 15.39 3.06 13.73
C ILE A 93 15.39 4.06 12.59
N CYS A 94 14.21 4.48 12.10
CA CYS A 94 14.06 5.51 11.07
C CYS A 94 14.73 6.83 11.52
N GLN A 95 14.43 7.29 12.73
CA GLN A 95 15.01 8.53 13.27
C GLN A 95 16.53 8.45 13.33
N ARG A 96 17.08 7.35 13.84
CA ARG A 96 18.54 7.14 13.91
C ARG A 96 19.17 7.09 12.52
N LEU A 97 18.55 6.40 11.56
CA LEU A 97 19.06 6.33 10.18
C LEU A 97 19.11 7.71 9.53
N VAL A 98 18.09 8.53 9.70
CA VAL A 98 18.08 9.92 9.16
C VAL A 98 19.17 10.75 9.78
N ASN A 99 19.36 10.70 11.10
CA ASN A 99 20.40 11.45 11.79
C ASN A 99 21.81 11.00 11.34
N LEU A 100 22.08 9.69 11.30
CA LEU A 100 23.37 9.16 10.85
C LEU A 100 23.68 9.52 9.39
N ARG A 101 22.68 9.52 8.51
CA ARG A 101 22.85 9.95 7.12
C ARG A 101 23.22 11.44 7.03
N ARG A 102 22.59 12.28 7.85
CA ARG A 102 22.92 13.70 7.93
C ARG A 102 24.35 13.92 8.44
N GLU A 103 24.72 13.26 9.53
CA GLU A 103 26.08 13.32 10.09
C GLU A 103 27.13 12.87 9.08
N LEU A 104 26.88 11.77 8.36
CA LEU A 104 27.75 11.28 7.30
C LEU A 104 27.94 12.33 6.20
N ALA A 105 26.86 12.94 5.72
CA ALA A 105 26.93 13.97 4.70
C ALA A 105 27.78 15.17 5.16
N GLN A 106 27.52 15.67 6.37
CA GLN A 106 28.27 16.78 6.97
C GLN A 106 29.76 16.45 7.14
N LEU A 107 30.08 15.23 7.61
CA LEU A 107 31.45 14.76 7.73
C LEU A 107 32.20 14.75 6.38
N LEU A 108 31.47 14.49 5.30
CA LEU A 108 32.01 14.47 3.93
C LEU A 108 31.95 15.86 3.24
N GLY A 109 31.54 16.92 3.95
CA GLY A 109 31.49 18.29 3.45
C GLY A 109 30.27 18.63 2.61
N PHE A 110 29.18 17.85 2.73
CA PHE A 110 27.90 18.11 2.06
C PHE A 110 26.87 18.67 3.03
N GLU A 111 25.99 19.56 2.54
CA GLU A 111 24.93 20.14 3.34
C GLU A 111 23.87 19.09 3.71
N THR A 112 23.46 18.29 2.74
CA THR A 112 22.47 17.22 2.94
C THR A 112 22.95 15.86 2.45
N TYR A 113 22.31 14.80 2.91
CA TYR A 113 22.57 13.45 2.41
C TYR A 113 22.14 13.28 0.94
N ALA A 114 21.14 14.03 0.49
CA ALA A 114 20.72 14.06 -0.89
C ALA A 114 21.83 14.60 -1.79
N ASP A 115 22.46 15.72 -1.43
CA ASP A 115 23.60 16.30 -2.18
C ASP A 115 24.77 15.33 -2.29
N TYR A 116 25.09 14.64 -1.19
CA TYR A 116 26.12 13.61 -1.21
C TYR A 116 25.81 12.48 -2.19
N VAL A 117 24.58 11.95 -2.17
CA VAL A 117 24.20 10.80 -3.00
C VAL A 117 24.01 11.18 -4.46
N LEU A 118 23.38 12.33 -4.73
CA LEU A 118 22.99 12.76 -6.08
C LEU A 118 24.20 13.03 -7.00
N ARG A 119 25.35 13.42 -6.47
CA ARG A 119 26.56 13.63 -7.30
C ARG A 119 26.96 12.41 -8.12
N HIS A 120 26.54 11.21 -7.72
CA HIS A 120 26.78 9.94 -8.41
C HIS A 120 25.52 9.36 -9.06
N ARG A 121 24.48 10.17 -9.20
CA ARG A 121 23.22 9.78 -9.81
C ARG A 121 22.97 10.61 -11.07
N MET A 122 22.10 10.11 -11.98
CA MET A 122 21.78 10.77 -13.23
C MET A 122 21.20 12.18 -13.02
N ALA A 123 20.41 12.40 -11.98
CA ALA A 123 19.84 13.71 -11.65
C ALA A 123 20.90 14.76 -11.25
N SER A 124 22.05 14.33 -10.71
CA SER A 124 23.20 15.13 -10.30
C SER A 124 22.96 16.10 -9.15
N THR A 125 21.85 16.86 -9.15
CA THR A 125 21.53 17.88 -8.14
C THR A 125 20.09 17.76 -7.62
N THR A 126 19.86 18.33 -6.44
CA THR A 126 18.51 18.42 -5.83
C THR A 126 17.57 19.29 -6.66
N GLU A 127 18.07 20.35 -7.29
CA GLU A 127 17.29 21.23 -8.18
C GLU A 127 16.73 20.46 -9.38
N ASN A 128 17.54 19.60 -10.00
CA ASN A 128 17.10 18.76 -11.12
C ASN A 128 16.00 17.78 -10.69
N VAL A 129 16.11 17.21 -9.48
CA VAL A 129 15.08 16.33 -8.91
C VAL A 129 13.78 17.10 -8.70
N TYR A 130 13.84 18.26 -8.02
CA TYR A 130 12.65 19.08 -7.77
C TYR A 130 12.02 19.60 -9.06
N LYS A 131 12.86 20.02 -10.04
CA LYS A 131 12.33 20.44 -11.35
C LYS A 131 11.52 19.33 -11.99
N LEU A 132 12.07 18.11 -12.09
CA LEU A 132 11.35 16.97 -12.67
C LEU A 132 10.05 16.68 -11.92
N LEU A 133 10.09 16.63 -10.58
CA LEU A 133 8.92 16.32 -9.77
C LEU A 133 7.83 17.39 -9.90
N ASN A 134 8.20 18.68 -9.93
CA ASN A 134 7.25 19.76 -10.10
C ASN A 134 6.65 19.77 -11.50
N ASP A 135 7.45 19.56 -12.54
CA ASP A 135 6.97 19.44 -13.93
C ASP A 135 5.94 18.29 -14.04
N LEU A 136 6.18 17.16 -13.36
CA LEU A 136 5.25 16.02 -13.32
C LEU A 136 3.97 16.34 -12.53
N ILE A 137 4.09 17.00 -11.37
CA ILE A 137 2.94 17.43 -10.58
C ILE A 137 2.05 18.37 -11.39
N ASP A 138 2.63 19.38 -12.02
CA ASP A 138 1.88 20.37 -12.81
C ASP A 138 1.17 19.71 -14.01
N ALA A 139 1.82 18.73 -14.64
CA ALA A 139 1.26 18.01 -15.78
C ALA A 139 0.13 17.04 -15.38
N TYR A 140 0.28 16.29 -14.27
CA TYR A 140 -0.62 15.18 -13.97
C TYR A 140 -1.65 15.47 -12.88
N LYS A 141 -1.40 16.42 -11.97
CA LYS A 141 -2.32 16.72 -10.86
C LYS A 141 -3.76 17.06 -11.32
N PRO A 142 -4.00 17.85 -12.39
CA PRO A 142 -5.36 18.13 -12.85
C PRO A 142 -6.10 16.85 -13.26
N THR A 143 -5.43 15.95 -13.99
CA THR A 143 -6.00 14.66 -14.40
C THR A 143 -6.30 13.77 -13.18
N ALA A 144 -5.37 13.66 -12.24
CA ALA A 144 -5.57 12.87 -11.04
C ALA A 144 -6.76 13.36 -10.20
N ILE A 145 -6.95 14.69 -10.06
CA ILE A 145 -8.11 15.26 -9.37
C ILE A 145 -9.41 14.87 -10.07
N HIS A 146 -9.44 14.92 -11.41
CA HIS A 146 -10.60 14.53 -12.19
C HIS A 146 -10.92 13.05 -12.02
N GLU A 147 -9.92 12.17 -12.13
CA GLU A 147 -10.09 10.72 -11.96
C GLU A 147 -10.59 10.34 -10.56
N VAL A 148 -10.06 10.98 -9.51
CA VAL A 148 -10.55 10.79 -8.14
C VAL A 148 -12.02 11.20 -8.01
N ALA A 149 -12.40 12.35 -8.59
CA ALA A 149 -13.78 12.81 -8.57
C ALA A 149 -14.75 11.85 -9.28
N GLU A 150 -14.31 11.20 -10.38
CA GLU A 150 -15.12 10.19 -11.07
C GLU A 150 -15.33 8.94 -10.19
N VAL A 151 -14.29 8.48 -9.47
CA VAL A 151 -14.38 7.37 -8.53
C VAL A 151 -15.34 7.70 -7.38
N GLU A 152 -15.23 8.89 -6.81
CA GLU A 152 -16.12 9.37 -5.75
C GLU A 152 -17.59 9.46 -6.21
N ALA A 153 -17.82 9.96 -7.44
CA ALA A 153 -19.14 10.06 -8.02
C ALA A 153 -19.78 8.67 -8.21
N LEU A 154 -19.01 7.69 -8.70
CA LEU A 154 -19.48 6.31 -8.81
C LEU A 154 -19.78 5.70 -7.44
N ALA A 155 -18.91 5.89 -6.47
CA ALA A 155 -19.13 5.37 -5.12
C ALA A 155 -20.43 5.93 -4.50
N LYS A 156 -20.67 7.25 -4.60
CA LYS A 156 -21.91 7.87 -4.15
C LYS A 156 -23.16 7.36 -4.88
N LYS A 157 -23.05 7.13 -6.20
CA LYS A 157 -24.14 6.54 -7.00
C LYS A 157 -24.53 5.14 -6.50
N LEU A 158 -23.57 4.36 -6.01
CA LEU A 158 -23.79 2.98 -5.56
C LEU A 158 -24.20 2.87 -4.10
N GLU A 159 -23.66 3.72 -3.22
CA GLU A 159 -23.79 3.61 -1.76
C GLU A 159 -24.69 4.70 -1.14
N GLY A 160 -24.93 5.79 -1.88
CA GLY A 160 -25.71 6.96 -1.44
C GLY A 160 -24.88 8.23 -1.33
N ASP A 161 -25.55 9.39 -1.36
CA ASP A 161 -24.89 10.72 -1.46
C ASP A 161 -23.99 11.06 -0.26
N ASP A 162 -24.28 10.50 0.92
CA ASP A 162 -23.51 10.71 2.15
C ASP A 162 -22.26 9.80 2.23
N PHE A 163 -22.02 8.94 1.23
CA PHE A 163 -20.88 8.05 1.25
C PHE A 163 -19.57 8.82 0.99
N GLU A 164 -18.62 8.64 1.90
CA GLU A 164 -17.25 9.17 1.78
C GLU A 164 -16.27 8.06 1.42
N VAL A 165 -15.60 8.22 0.27
CA VAL A 165 -14.54 7.30 -0.17
C VAL A 165 -13.33 7.45 0.74
N GLN A 166 -12.91 6.35 1.33
CA GLN A 166 -11.72 6.27 2.17
C GLN A 166 -10.57 5.60 1.39
N PRO A 167 -9.32 5.71 1.85
CA PRO A 167 -8.17 5.11 1.14
C PRO A 167 -8.32 3.61 0.87
N TRP A 168 -9.01 2.87 1.74
CA TRP A 168 -9.29 1.43 1.55
C TRP A 168 -10.43 1.13 0.58
N ASP A 169 -11.14 2.15 0.11
CA ASP A 169 -12.23 2.02 -0.85
C ASP A 169 -11.77 2.30 -2.28
N PHE A 170 -10.72 3.10 -2.44
CA PHE A 170 -10.31 3.65 -3.74
C PHE A 170 -10.04 2.55 -4.78
N GLY A 171 -9.29 1.50 -4.43
CA GLY A 171 -9.01 0.39 -5.35
C GLY A 171 -10.28 -0.34 -5.82
N PHE A 172 -11.21 -0.58 -4.89
CA PHE A 172 -12.48 -1.24 -5.16
C PHE A 172 -13.38 -0.43 -6.12
N TYR A 173 -13.58 0.86 -5.86
CA TYR A 173 -14.42 1.69 -6.75
C TYR A 173 -13.72 2.06 -8.05
N SER A 174 -12.40 2.19 -8.06
CA SER A 174 -11.63 2.36 -9.30
C SER A 174 -11.81 1.17 -10.24
N HIS A 175 -11.77 -0.06 -9.70
CA HIS A 175 -12.04 -1.26 -10.49
C HIS A 175 -13.48 -1.28 -11.03
N LYS A 176 -14.47 -0.94 -10.18
CA LYS A 176 -15.89 -0.85 -10.63
C LYS A 176 -16.07 0.19 -11.74
N LEU A 177 -15.40 1.34 -11.63
CA LEU A 177 -15.43 2.37 -12.67
C LEU A 177 -14.78 1.88 -13.97
N GLN A 178 -13.67 1.16 -13.88
CA GLN A 178 -13.00 0.56 -15.03
C GLN A 178 -13.91 -0.47 -15.74
N MET A 179 -14.60 -1.31 -14.97
CA MET A 179 -15.59 -2.25 -15.50
C MET A 179 -16.77 -1.53 -16.16
N GLU A 180 -17.32 -0.48 -15.53
CA GLU A 180 -18.45 0.28 -16.09
C GLU A 180 -18.07 0.97 -17.41
N LYS A 181 -16.86 1.56 -17.49
CA LYS A 181 -16.42 2.34 -18.65
C LYS A 181 -15.88 1.47 -19.80
N TYR A 182 -15.15 0.43 -19.49
CA TYR A 182 -14.31 -0.27 -20.47
C TYR A 182 -14.54 -1.78 -20.53
N ASN A 183 -15.30 -2.33 -19.60
CA ASN A 183 -15.49 -3.78 -19.43
C ASN A 183 -14.15 -4.54 -19.38
N LEU A 184 -13.16 -3.97 -18.67
CA LEU A 184 -11.82 -4.52 -18.51
C LEU A 184 -11.66 -5.05 -17.09
N ASP A 185 -11.37 -6.35 -16.97
CA ASP A 185 -11.01 -7.02 -15.74
C ASP A 185 -9.60 -7.62 -15.86
N ALA A 186 -8.76 -7.41 -14.85
CA ALA A 186 -7.40 -7.94 -14.81
C ALA A 186 -7.35 -9.46 -14.57
N GLU A 187 -8.46 -10.07 -14.14
CA GLU A 187 -8.60 -11.52 -13.90
C GLU A 187 -9.13 -12.28 -15.14
N MET A 188 -9.47 -11.60 -16.23
CA MET A 188 -9.76 -12.19 -17.53
C MET A 188 -8.49 -12.35 -18.34
#